data_0705909fe6b4a71f58f21aaa9faf3307
#
_entry.id   0705909fe6b4a71f58f21aaa9faf3307
#
_cell.length_a   1.000
_cell.length_b   1.000
_cell.length_c   1.000
_cell.angle_alpha   90.00
_cell.angle_beta   90.00
_cell.angle_gamma   90.00
#
_symmetry.space_group_name_H-M   'P 1'
#
loop_
_entity.id
_entity.type
_entity.pdbx_description
1 polymer ?
#
loop_
_entity_poly.entity_id
_entity_poly.type
_entity_poly.pdbx_seq_one_letter_code
_entity_poly.pdbx_strand_id
1 'polypeptide(L)'
;AAFNGISNLKFRGFLKVCNRRAAAYSCHRLNKYLATGRPTVINLLSMEEREGKSFLAKYFADHWASEGLRTRIVRHGVDFETNDKKYIRAQRLSDFWELNSAEQIPDIILVEYPSVSSSSLPLAVLKQADFNLLIANACRLWGKNDDINLKPIKEMLGDTPLSLYLNNADREVVESFTGELPPKTPLHSFVSRLSQLGLTAKKAAVK
;
A
#
# COMPACT_ATOMS: atom_id res chain seq x y z
N ALA A 1 -8.14 -1.55 35.00
CA ALA A 1 -8.31 -2.49 33.86
C ALA A 1 -9.62 -2.29 33.06
N ALA A 2 -10.57 -1.46 33.49
CA ALA A 2 -11.87 -1.28 32.83
C ALA A 2 -11.92 -0.13 31.77
N PHE A 3 -10.84 0.60 31.60
CA PHE A 3 -10.80 1.76 30.67
C PHE A 3 -10.53 1.39 29.21
N ASN A 4 -10.11 0.14 28.92
CA ASN A 4 -9.61 -0.25 27.60
C ASN A 4 -10.68 -0.69 26.58
N GLY A 5 -11.90 -1.00 26.98
CA GLY A 5 -12.90 -1.59 26.06
C GLY A 5 -13.57 -0.58 25.12
N ILE A 6 -14.07 0.53 25.65
CA ILE A 6 -14.88 1.50 24.86
C ILE A 6 -13.99 2.44 24.03
N SER A 7 -12.80 2.80 24.55
CA SER A 7 -11.81 3.57 23.79
C SER A 7 -11.27 2.81 22.59
N ASN A 8 -11.08 1.50 22.71
CA ASN A 8 -10.59 0.65 21.63
C ASN A 8 -11.58 0.51 20.44
N LEU A 9 -12.88 0.44 20.69
CA LEU A 9 -13.89 0.32 19.63
C LEU A 9 -14.03 1.62 18.82
N LYS A 10 -14.06 2.77 19.49
CA LYS A 10 -14.08 4.09 18.81
C LYS A 10 -12.79 4.36 18.05
N PHE A 11 -11.65 3.98 18.61
CA PHE A 11 -10.34 4.11 17.97
C PHE A 11 -10.20 3.20 16.75
N ARG A 12 -10.66 1.94 16.83
CA ARG A 12 -10.69 1.03 15.66
C ARG A 12 -11.59 1.54 14.54
N GLY A 13 -12.74 2.10 14.87
CA GLY A 13 -13.62 2.73 13.88
C GLY A 13 -12.96 3.91 13.18
N PHE A 14 -12.28 4.78 13.93
CA PHE A 14 -11.53 5.90 13.38
C PHE A 14 -10.39 5.44 12.46
N LEU A 15 -9.55 4.50 12.89
CA LEU A 15 -8.47 3.94 12.05
C LEU A 15 -9.01 3.34 10.76
N LYS A 16 -10.15 2.65 10.82
CA LYS A 16 -10.78 2.07 9.62
C LYS A 16 -11.17 3.16 8.61
N VAL A 17 -11.70 4.28 9.07
CA VAL A 17 -12.04 5.43 8.20
C VAL A 17 -10.77 6.05 7.60
N CYS A 18 -9.73 6.27 8.40
CA CYS A 18 -8.45 6.80 7.92
C CYS A 18 -7.83 5.90 6.84
N ASN A 19 -7.77 4.60 7.11
CA ASN A 19 -7.20 3.63 6.18
C ASN A 19 -8.00 3.55 4.87
N ARG A 20 -9.33 3.59 4.94
CA ARG A 20 -10.18 3.63 3.74
C ARG A 20 -9.93 4.88 2.90
N ARG A 21 -9.80 6.06 3.52
CA ARG A 21 -9.49 7.31 2.79
C ARG A 21 -8.11 7.27 2.15
N ALA A 22 -7.09 6.82 2.88
CA ALA A 22 -5.75 6.66 2.35
C ALA A 22 -5.71 5.68 1.17
N ALA A 23 -6.39 4.53 1.28
CA ALA A 23 -6.53 3.57 0.20
C ALA A 23 -7.26 4.17 -1.01
N ALA A 24 -8.40 4.83 -0.80
CA ALA A 24 -9.16 5.49 -1.87
C ALA A 24 -8.30 6.51 -2.62
N TYR A 25 -7.58 7.37 -1.90
CA TYR A 25 -6.66 8.33 -2.50
C TYR A 25 -5.57 7.65 -3.34
N SER A 26 -4.99 6.58 -2.82
CA SER A 26 -3.95 5.83 -3.51
C SER A 26 -4.48 5.11 -4.75
N CYS A 27 -5.64 4.44 -4.64
CA CYS A 27 -6.31 3.79 -5.77
C CYS A 27 -6.63 4.80 -6.87
N HIS A 28 -7.18 5.97 -6.52
CA HIS A 28 -7.45 7.03 -7.49
C HIS A 28 -6.18 7.43 -8.27
N ARG A 29 -5.04 7.52 -7.61
CA ARG A 29 -3.77 7.78 -8.28
C ARG A 29 -3.26 6.61 -9.12
N LEU A 30 -3.59 5.38 -8.75
CA LEU A 30 -3.24 4.18 -9.47
C LEU A 30 -4.15 3.94 -10.68
N ASN A 31 -5.38 4.46 -10.67
CA ASN A 31 -6.36 4.26 -11.76
C ASN A 31 -5.82 4.69 -13.14
N LYS A 32 -4.89 5.65 -13.21
CA LYS A 32 -4.23 6.03 -14.47
C LYS A 32 -3.36 4.93 -15.11
N TYR A 33 -3.00 3.91 -14.34
CA TYR A 33 -2.22 2.76 -14.82
C TYR A 33 -3.10 1.55 -15.17
N LEU A 34 -4.42 1.66 -14.96
CA LEU A 34 -5.32 0.56 -15.29
C LEU A 34 -5.29 0.29 -16.80
N ALA A 35 -4.98 -0.94 -17.16
CA ALA A 35 -4.90 -1.38 -18.54
C ALA A 35 -6.30 -1.58 -19.12
N THR A 36 -6.44 -1.31 -20.41
CA THR A 36 -7.69 -1.58 -21.15
C THR A 36 -7.57 -2.94 -21.84
N GLY A 37 -8.59 -3.78 -21.67
CA GLY A 37 -8.72 -5.07 -22.39
C GLY A 37 -7.87 -6.21 -21.82
N ARG A 38 -7.17 -6.01 -20.69
CA ARG A 38 -6.44 -7.05 -19.96
C ARG A 38 -6.35 -6.72 -18.46
N PRO A 39 -6.10 -7.70 -17.60
CA PRO A 39 -5.84 -7.44 -16.20
C PRO A 39 -4.65 -6.48 -15.99
N THR A 40 -4.83 -5.52 -15.09
CA THR A 40 -3.71 -4.67 -14.62
C THR A 40 -2.96 -5.39 -13.51
N VAL A 41 -1.65 -5.48 -13.63
CA VAL A 41 -0.78 -6.11 -12.63
C VAL A 41 -0.08 -5.04 -11.80
N ILE A 42 -0.31 -5.07 -10.49
CA ILE A 42 0.32 -4.17 -9.53
C ILE A 42 1.11 -5.01 -8.52
N ASN A 43 2.41 -4.83 -8.47
CA ASN A 43 3.27 -5.49 -7.51
C ASN A 43 3.31 -4.72 -6.18
N LEU A 44 3.23 -5.45 -5.07
CA LEU A 44 3.37 -4.95 -3.72
C LEU A 44 4.68 -5.48 -3.14
N LEU A 45 5.62 -4.57 -2.92
CA LEU A 45 6.97 -4.83 -2.45
C LEU A 45 7.16 -4.23 -1.05
N SER A 46 8.10 -4.74 -0.28
CA SER A 46 8.58 -4.10 0.95
C SER A 46 10.04 -4.45 1.21
N MET A 47 10.76 -3.59 1.91
CA MET A 47 12.14 -3.91 2.30
C MET A 47 12.17 -4.94 3.42
N GLU A 48 11.29 -4.79 4.41
CA GLU A 48 11.21 -5.66 5.57
C GLU A 48 9.84 -6.37 5.67
N GLU A 49 9.80 -7.40 6.50
CA GLU A 49 8.54 -8.04 6.84
C GLU A 49 7.64 -7.11 7.67
N ARG A 50 6.34 -7.38 7.64
CA ARG A 50 5.32 -6.65 8.42
C ARG A 50 5.21 -5.16 8.11
N GLU A 51 5.68 -4.69 6.98
CA GLU A 51 5.48 -3.30 6.54
C GLU A 51 4.05 -3.01 6.06
N GLY A 52 3.19 -4.04 5.98
CA GLY A 52 1.75 -3.89 5.78
C GLY A 52 1.24 -4.18 4.37
N LYS A 53 1.99 -4.94 3.55
CA LYS A 53 1.57 -5.34 2.18
C LYS A 53 0.16 -5.94 2.14
N SER A 54 -0.06 -7.06 2.85
CA SER A 54 -1.36 -7.77 2.85
C SER A 54 -2.50 -6.92 3.41
N PHE A 55 -2.19 -6.06 4.38
CA PHE A 55 -3.16 -5.11 4.91
C PHE A 55 -3.60 -4.12 3.84
N LEU A 56 -2.64 -3.51 3.14
CA LEU A 56 -2.91 -2.54 2.08
C LEU A 56 -3.60 -3.17 0.89
N ALA A 57 -3.16 -4.38 0.47
CA ALA A 57 -3.79 -5.15 -0.60
C ALA A 57 -5.29 -5.31 -0.39
N LYS A 58 -5.69 -5.67 0.83
CA LYS A 58 -7.10 -5.81 1.19
C LYS A 58 -7.88 -4.50 1.08
N TYR A 59 -7.34 -3.38 1.57
CA TYR A 59 -8.01 -2.09 1.46
C TYR A 59 -8.13 -1.62 0.01
N PHE A 60 -7.15 -1.89 -0.82
CA PHE A 60 -7.21 -1.59 -2.26
C PHE A 60 -8.27 -2.45 -2.95
N ALA A 61 -8.28 -3.77 -2.69
CA ALA A 61 -9.28 -4.66 -3.24
C ALA A 61 -10.70 -4.27 -2.83
N ASP A 62 -10.92 -3.95 -1.54
CA ASP A 62 -12.21 -3.48 -1.03
C ASP A 62 -12.65 -2.17 -1.71
N HIS A 63 -11.72 -1.26 -1.97
CA HIS A 63 -12.00 0.00 -2.64
C HIS A 63 -12.39 -0.22 -4.10
N TRP A 64 -11.57 -0.91 -4.89
CA TRP A 64 -11.87 -1.20 -6.30
C TRP A 64 -13.13 -2.06 -6.47
N ALA A 65 -13.41 -2.97 -5.54
CA ALA A 65 -14.67 -3.69 -5.53
C ALA A 65 -15.88 -2.76 -5.36
N SER A 66 -15.74 -1.69 -4.55
CA SER A 66 -16.80 -0.66 -4.42
C SER A 66 -16.99 0.18 -5.69
N GLU A 67 -15.99 0.23 -6.57
CA GLU A 67 -16.03 0.85 -7.90
C GLU A 67 -16.44 -0.14 -9.02
N GLY A 68 -16.76 -1.39 -8.65
CA GLY A 68 -17.20 -2.43 -9.60
C GLY A 68 -16.06 -3.19 -10.29
N LEU A 69 -14.80 -2.97 -9.87
CA LEU A 69 -13.64 -3.66 -10.43
C LEU A 69 -13.32 -4.92 -9.61
N ARG A 70 -13.08 -6.02 -10.32
CA ARG A 70 -12.72 -7.30 -9.71
C ARG A 70 -11.23 -7.34 -9.45
N THR A 71 -10.85 -7.45 -8.20
CA THR A 71 -9.45 -7.50 -7.79
C THR A 71 -9.10 -8.87 -7.24
N ARG A 72 -8.00 -9.44 -7.71
CA ARG A 72 -7.43 -10.68 -7.16
C ARG A 72 -6.11 -10.37 -6.47
N ILE A 73 -5.96 -10.87 -5.25
CA ILE A 73 -4.71 -10.81 -4.49
C ILE A 73 -4.00 -12.14 -4.65
N VAL A 74 -2.71 -12.11 -4.97
CA VAL A 74 -1.86 -13.26 -5.26
C VAL A 74 -0.55 -13.11 -4.53
N ARG A 75 -0.04 -14.19 -3.95
CA ARG A 75 1.23 -14.21 -3.22
C ARG A 75 2.26 -15.02 -3.97
N HIS A 76 3.37 -14.40 -4.30
CA HIS A 76 4.53 -15.11 -4.85
C HIS A 76 5.12 -16.06 -3.81
N GLY A 77 5.48 -17.27 -4.24
CA GLY A 77 5.95 -18.35 -3.37
C GLY A 77 4.84 -19.15 -2.67
N VAL A 78 3.55 -18.76 -2.84
CA VAL A 78 2.40 -19.46 -2.26
C VAL A 78 1.38 -19.81 -3.35
N ASP A 79 0.92 -18.82 -4.10
CA ASP A 79 -0.10 -18.99 -5.13
C ASP A 79 0.52 -19.24 -6.52
N PHE A 80 1.73 -18.79 -6.73
CA PHE A 80 2.55 -19.09 -7.93
C PHE A 80 4.04 -18.91 -7.66
N GLU A 81 4.86 -19.55 -8.49
CA GLU A 81 6.31 -19.40 -8.53
C GLU A 81 6.80 -19.19 -9.97
N THR A 82 7.95 -18.53 -10.13
CA THR A 82 8.54 -18.23 -11.45
C THR A 82 9.04 -19.47 -12.20
N ASN A 83 9.28 -20.58 -11.50
CA ASN A 83 9.64 -21.88 -12.06
C ASN A 83 8.43 -22.75 -12.43
N ASP A 84 7.19 -22.29 -12.16
CA ASP A 84 5.99 -23.00 -12.58
C ASP A 84 5.94 -23.08 -14.10
N LYS A 85 5.77 -24.32 -14.63
CA LYS A 85 5.68 -24.57 -16.09
C LYS A 85 4.54 -23.80 -16.74
N LYS A 86 3.47 -23.50 -16.02
CA LYS A 86 2.35 -22.71 -16.52
C LYS A 86 2.74 -21.25 -16.63
N TYR A 87 3.50 -20.72 -15.64
CA TYR A 87 4.04 -19.37 -15.68
C TYR A 87 5.05 -19.20 -16.84
N ILE A 88 5.93 -20.19 -17.07
CA ILE A 88 6.91 -20.15 -18.17
C ILE A 88 6.23 -20.10 -19.55
N ARG A 89 5.04 -20.72 -19.69
CA ARG A 89 4.24 -20.66 -20.93
C ARG A 89 3.50 -19.36 -21.11
N ALA A 90 3.19 -18.68 -20.03
CA ALA A 90 2.57 -17.37 -20.04
C ALA A 90 3.67 -16.31 -20.29
N GLN A 91 3.58 -15.54 -21.35
CA GLN A 91 4.58 -14.50 -21.65
C GLN A 91 4.51 -13.34 -20.66
N ARG A 92 3.37 -13.19 -19.96
CA ARG A 92 3.11 -12.16 -18.95
C ARG A 92 2.34 -12.76 -17.78
N LEU A 93 2.44 -12.13 -16.62
CA LEU A 93 1.69 -12.54 -15.44
C LEU A 93 0.16 -12.44 -15.67
N SER A 94 -0.31 -11.47 -16.46
CA SER A 94 -1.71 -11.38 -16.90
C SER A 94 -2.17 -12.64 -17.64
N ASP A 95 -1.35 -13.11 -18.59
CA ASP A 95 -1.66 -14.26 -19.44
C ASP A 95 -1.74 -15.57 -18.64
N PHE A 96 -0.95 -15.67 -17.56
CA PHE A 96 -0.98 -16.80 -16.62
C PHE A 96 -2.38 -17.01 -16.00
N TRP A 97 -3.09 -15.91 -15.71
CA TRP A 97 -4.43 -15.98 -15.14
C TRP A 97 -5.50 -16.28 -16.17
N GLU A 98 -5.34 -15.81 -17.39
CA GLU A 98 -6.23 -16.13 -18.51
C GLU A 98 -6.20 -17.63 -18.83
N LEU A 99 -5.01 -18.25 -18.77
CA LEU A 99 -4.82 -19.68 -19.04
C LEU A 99 -5.31 -20.59 -17.91
N ASN A 100 -5.42 -20.11 -16.68
CA ASN A 100 -5.66 -20.93 -15.49
C ASN A 100 -7.05 -20.77 -14.87
N SER A 101 -7.87 -19.82 -15.31
CA SER A 101 -9.16 -19.58 -14.65
C SER A 101 -10.32 -20.09 -15.48
N ALA A 102 -11.01 -21.09 -14.92
CA ALA A 102 -12.42 -21.34 -15.21
C ALA A 102 -13.30 -20.22 -14.59
N GLU A 103 -12.73 -19.31 -13.82
CA GLU A 103 -13.33 -18.17 -13.15
C GLU A 103 -13.22 -16.92 -14.02
N GLN A 104 -14.09 -15.94 -13.74
CA GLN A 104 -14.07 -14.65 -14.42
C GLN A 104 -12.70 -13.96 -14.27
N ILE A 105 -12.14 -13.51 -15.39
CA ILE A 105 -10.86 -12.80 -15.44
C ILE A 105 -10.94 -11.55 -14.55
N PRO A 106 -9.99 -11.32 -13.62
CA PRO A 106 -9.99 -10.12 -12.79
C PRO A 106 -9.60 -8.90 -13.62
N ASP A 107 -10.06 -7.72 -13.18
CA ASP A 107 -9.65 -6.45 -13.79
C ASP A 107 -8.29 -5.99 -13.25
N ILE A 108 -7.99 -6.36 -11.98
CA ILE A 108 -6.75 -6.00 -11.29
C ILE A 108 -6.18 -7.23 -10.57
N ILE A 109 -4.86 -7.41 -10.70
CA ILE A 109 -4.09 -8.43 -9.99
C ILE A 109 -3.09 -7.73 -9.08
N LEU A 110 -3.26 -7.88 -7.76
CA LEU A 110 -2.30 -7.43 -6.76
C LEU A 110 -1.36 -8.59 -6.42
N VAL A 111 -0.09 -8.42 -6.68
CA VAL A 111 0.93 -9.46 -6.43
C VAL A 111 1.74 -9.08 -5.20
N GLU A 112 1.56 -9.82 -4.12
CA GLU A 112 2.38 -9.67 -2.92
C GLU A 112 3.66 -10.49 -3.04
N TYR A 113 4.80 -9.82 -2.98
CA TYR A 113 6.10 -10.46 -2.90
C TYR A 113 6.57 -10.57 -1.44
N PRO A 114 7.42 -11.56 -1.11
CA PRO A 114 8.12 -11.57 0.16
C PRO A 114 8.95 -10.29 0.33
N SER A 115 9.44 -10.01 1.55
CA SER A 115 10.30 -8.85 1.75
C SER A 115 11.66 -9.03 1.08
N VAL A 116 12.25 -7.93 0.64
CA VAL A 116 13.59 -7.94 0.00
C VAL A 116 14.65 -8.51 0.94
N SER A 117 14.51 -8.26 2.26
CA SER A 117 15.42 -8.79 3.27
C SER A 117 15.30 -10.30 3.50
N SER A 118 14.13 -10.89 3.23
CA SER A 118 13.87 -12.31 3.50
C SER A 118 14.10 -13.24 2.31
N SER A 119 14.06 -12.73 1.09
CA SER A 119 14.22 -13.54 -0.11
C SER A 119 14.68 -12.71 -1.32
N SER A 120 15.32 -13.39 -2.28
CA SER A 120 15.63 -12.76 -3.56
C SER A 120 14.34 -12.58 -4.38
N LEU A 121 14.11 -11.33 -4.83
CA LEU A 121 12.98 -11.04 -5.69
C LEU A 121 13.24 -11.48 -7.14
N PRO A 122 12.23 -12.00 -7.84
CA PRO A 122 12.34 -12.32 -9.26
C PRO A 122 12.26 -11.03 -10.09
N LEU A 123 13.37 -10.29 -10.16
CA LEU A 123 13.42 -8.95 -10.77
C LEU A 123 12.87 -8.89 -12.20
N ALA A 124 13.06 -9.95 -13.00
CA ALA A 124 12.50 -10.02 -14.35
C ALA A 124 10.97 -10.00 -14.39
N VAL A 125 10.32 -10.56 -13.35
CA VAL A 125 8.86 -10.57 -13.22
C VAL A 125 8.35 -9.22 -12.76
N LEU A 126 9.10 -8.50 -11.90
CA LEU A 126 8.72 -7.17 -11.44
C LEU A 126 8.57 -6.19 -12.62
N LYS A 127 9.40 -6.34 -13.64
CA LYS A 127 9.36 -5.52 -14.86
C LYS A 127 8.11 -5.77 -15.72
N GLN A 128 7.45 -6.91 -15.56
CA GLN A 128 6.24 -7.26 -16.33
C GLN A 128 4.96 -6.63 -15.76
N ALA A 129 5.03 -6.02 -14.59
CA ALA A 129 3.89 -5.33 -13.99
C ALA A 129 3.65 -3.96 -14.65
N ASP A 130 2.40 -3.51 -14.56
CA ASP A 130 2.03 -2.15 -14.98
C ASP A 130 2.48 -1.10 -13.96
N PHE A 131 2.60 -1.53 -12.68
CA PHE A 131 3.01 -0.66 -11.59
C PHE A 131 3.64 -1.45 -10.44
N ASN A 132 4.67 -0.87 -9.81
CA ASN A 132 5.30 -1.40 -8.62
C ASN A 132 5.08 -0.43 -7.45
N LEU A 133 4.57 -0.94 -6.33
CA LEU A 133 4.35 -0.20 -5.11
C LEU A 133 5.26 -0.73 -4.01
N LEU A 134 6.23 0.06 -3.61
CA LEU A 134 7.09 -0.23 -2.47
C LEU A 134 6.43 0.31 -1.21
N ILE A 135 6.10 -0.59 -0.29
CA ILE A 135 5.45 -0.26 0.97
C ILE A 135 6.53 -0.21 2.05
N ALA A 136 6.61 0.90 2.76
CA ALA A 136 7.50 1.09 3.89
C ALA A 136 6.72 1.53 5.13
N ASN A 137 7.16 1.07 6.30
CA ASN A 137 6.59 1.50 7.57
C ASN A 137 7.20 2.84 7.97
N ALA A 138 6.40 3.89 8.08
CA ALA A 138 6.85 5.23 8.46
C ALA A 138 7.46 5.32 9.87
N CYS A 139 7.15 4.34 10.75
CA CYS A 139 7.75 4.25 12.09
C CYS A 139 9.12 3.56 12.09
N ARG A 140 9.58 3.04 10.94
CA ARG A 140 10.90 2.43 10.79
C ARG A 140 11.88 3.44 10.19
N LEU A 141 13.10 3.46 10.71
CA LEU A 141 14.16 4.24 10.10
C LEU A 141 14.60 3.59 8.79
N TRP A 142 14.62 4.37 7.72
CA TRP A 142 15.21 3.97 6.45
C TRP A 142 16.74 4.01 6.59
N GLY A 143 17.38 2.89 6.35
CA GLY A 143 18.83 2.73 6.57
C GLY A 143 19.60 2.52 5.26
N LYS A 144 20.91 2.52 5.37
CA LYS A 144 21.82 2.30 4.24
C LYS A 144 21.57 0.96 3.52
N ASN A 145 21.15 -0.07 4.25
CA ASN A 145 20.83 -1.38 3.67
C ASN A 145 19.60 -1.30 2.78
N ASP A 146 18.60 -0.47 3.12
CA ASP A 146 17.42 -0.26 2.29
C ASP A 146 17.80 0.36 0.94
N ASP A 147 18.72 1.34 0.95
CA ASP A 147 19.22 1.98 -0.27
C ASP A 147 20.01 1.00 -1.14
N ILE A 148 20.85 0.17 -0.53
CA ILE A 148 21.62 -0.87 -1.23
C ILE A 148 20.68 -1.87 -1.91
N ASN A 149 19.63 -2.30 -1.22
CA ASN A 149 18.65 -3.25 -1.74
C ASN A 149 17.70 -2.63 -2.78
N LEU A 150 17.39 -1.34 -2.65
CA LEU A 150 16.50 -0.64 -3.57
C LEU A 150 17.17 -0.36 -4.92
N LYS A 151 18.48 -0.14 -4.94
CA LYS A 151 19.23 0.22 -6.14
C LYS A 151 19.07 -0.81 -7.28
N PRO A 152 19.34 -2.11 -7.09
CA PRO A 152 19.17 -3.11 -8.15
C PRO A 152 17.71 -3.24 -8.61
N ILE A 153 16.74 -3.03 -7.71
CA ILE A 153 15.32 -3.03 -8.08
C ILE A 153 15.04 -1.89 -9.06
N LYS A 154 15.47 -0.66 -8.74
CA LYS A 154 15.29 0.51 -9.61
C LYS A 154 15.98 0.33 -10.97
N GLU A 155 17.21 -0.17 -10.97
CA GLU A 155 17.97 -0.40 -12.21
C GLU A 155 17.27 -1.44 -13.11
N MET A 156 16.74 -2.51 -12.52
CA MET A 156 16.06 -3.57 -13.29
C MET A 156 14.69 -3.14 -13.81
N LEU A 157 13.95 -2.34 -13.04
CA LEU A 157 12.62 -1.88 -13.45
C LEU A 157 12.69 -0.95 -14.67
N GLY A 158 13.77 -0.18 -14.83
CA GLY A 158 13.90 0.77 -15.93
C GLY A 158 12.72 1.77 -15.95
N ASP A 159 11.95 1.74 -17.03
CA ASP A 159 10.80 2.63 -17.23
C ASP A 159 9.52 2.15 -16.53
N THR A 160 9.52 0.94 -15.94
CA THR A 160 8.34 0.44 -15.23
C THR A 160 8.10 1.28 -13.95
N PRO A 161 6.91 1.87 -13.79
CA PRO A 161 6.65 2.78 -12.68
C PRO A 161 6.85 2.13 -11.30
N LEU A 162 7.56 2.86 -10.42
CA LEU A 162 7.76 2.51 -9.02
C LEU A 162 7.39 3.72 -8.15
N SER A 163 6.55 3.50 -7.15
CA SER A 163 6.25 4.52 -6.13
C SER A 163 6.38 3.96 -4.72
N LEU A 164 6.68 4.84 -3.78
CA LEU A 164 6.73 4.53 -2.36
C LEU A 164 5.39 4.82 -1.70
N TYR A 165 4.90 3.89 -0.89
CA TYR A 165 3.76 4.07 0.01
C TYR A 165 4.24 4.00 1.45
N LEU A 166 4.01 5.08 2.21
CA LEU A 166 4.32 5.11 3.64
C LEU A 166 3.11 4.63 4.44
N ASN A 167 3.24 3.45 5.02
CA ASN A 167 2.26 2.88 5.94
C ASN A 167 2.55 3.33 7.38
N ASN A 168 1.54 3.38 8.23
CA ASN A 168 1.63 3.85 9.63
C ASN A 168 2.18 5.30 9.76
N ALA A 169 1.98 6.13 8.74
CA ALA A 169 2.36 7.53 8.80
C ALA A 169 1.51 8.29 9.83
N ASP A 170 2.12 9.32 10.41
CA ASP A 170 1.44 10.21 11.33
C ASP A 170 0.23 10.88 10.68
N ARG A 171 -0.77 11.20 11.51
CA ARG A 171 -2.02 11.81 11.06
C ARG A 171 -1.79 13.08 10.24
N GLU A 172 -0.91 13.96 10.66
CA GLU A 172 -0.61 15.21 9.96
C GLU A 172 -0.09 14.97 8.55
N VAL A 173 0.76 13.94 8.37
CA VAL A 173 1.26 13.54 7.06
C VAL A 173 0.11 13.03 6.19
N VAL A 174 -0.77 12.20 6.74
CA VAL A 174 -1.92 11.68 5.99
C VAL A 174 -2.88 12.81 5.61
N GLU A 175 -3.18 13.72 6.53
CA GLU A 175 -4.08 14.86 6.29
C GLU A 175 -3.56 15.82 5.22
N SER A 176 -2.24 15.95 5.05
CA SER A 176 -1.65 16.76 3.97
C SER A 176 -1.99 16.24 2.57
N PHE A 177 -2.27 14.95 2.42
CA PHE A 177 -2.61 14.30 1.15
C PHE A 177 -4.10 14.02 0.97
N THR A 178 -4.81 13.69 2.04
CA THR A 178 -6.20 13.22 1.99
C THR A 178 -7.21 14.23 2.48
N GLY A 179 -6.76 15.39 2.94
CA GLY A 179 -7.57 16.38 3.65
C GLY A 179 -7.84 15.98 5.11
N GLU A 180 -8.54 16.85 5.84
CA GLU A 180 -8.82 16.63 7.25
C GLU A 180 -9.51 15.31 7.54
N LEU A 181 -8.94 14.56 8.48
CA LEU A 181 -9.52 13.32 8.98
C LEU A 181 -10.53 13.62 10.10
N PRO A 182 -11.55 12.77 10.30
CA PRO A 182 -12.51 12.97 11.37
C PRO A 182 -11.81 13.10 12.73
N PRO A 183 -12.25 14.02 13.60
CA PRO A 183 -11.67 14.19 14.92
C PRO A 183 -11.85 12.92 15.77
N LYS A 184 -10.81 12.56 16.53
CA LYS A 184 -10.83 11.37 17.40
C LYS A 184 -11.87 11.48 18.53
N THR A 185 -12.08 12.70 19.05
CA THR A 185 -13.05 13.02 20.09
C THR A 185 -13.48 14.48 19.96
N PRO A 186 -14.64 14.88 20.51
CA PRO A 186 -15.07 16.29 20.54
C PRO A 186 -14.04 17.22 21.20
N LEU A 187 -13.34 16.72 22.22
CA LEU A 187 -12.28 17.46 22.90
C LEU A 187 -11.07 17.73 22.00
N HIS A 188 -10.70 16.77 21.16
CA HIS A 188 -9.59 16.91 20.22
C HIS A 188 -9.92 17.92 19.12
N SER A 189 -11.18 18.01 18.66
CA SER A 189 -11.61 19.02 17.70
C SER A 189 -11.56 20.43 18.29
N PHE A 190 -11.86 20.57 19.59
CA PHE A 190 -11.76 21.84 20.29
C PHE A 190 -10.31 22.28 20.46
N VAL A 191 -9.43 21.38 20.87
CA VAL A 191 -7.97 21.66 21.01
C VAL A 191 -7.33 22.01 19.67
N SER A 192 -7.68 21.30 18.58
CA SER A 192 -7.15 21.59 17.25
C SER A 192 -7.63 22.96 16.73
N ARG A 193 -8.88 23.36 17.02
CA ARG A 193 -9.38 24.70 16.70
C ARG A 193 -8.67 25.79 17.50
N LEU A 194 -8.38 25.55 18.80
CA LEU A 194 -7.62 26.48 19.62
C LEU A 194 -6.17 26.64 19.14
N SER A 195 -5.51 25.58 18.68
CA SER A 195 -4.16 25.65 18.11
C SER A 195 -4.14 26.43 16.78
N GLN A 196 -5.16 26.28 15.94
CA GLN A 196 -5.32 27.06 14.70
C GLN A 196 -5.59 28.55 14.96
N LEU A 197 -6.14 28.91 16.11
CA LEU A 197 -6.35 30.31 16.52
C LEU A 197 -5.07 30.97 17.07
N GLY A 198 -3.91 30.31 17.01
CA GLY A 198 -2.63 30.90 17.40
C GLY A 198 -2.41 31.07 18.91
N LEU A 199 -3.22 30.39 19.75
CA LEU A 199 -3.08 30.41 21.21
C LEU A 199 -2.00 29.45 21.74
N THR A 200 -1.05 29.01 20.91
CA THR A 200 0.14 28.31 21.37
C THR A 200 1.09 29.33 21.99
N ALA A 201 1.35 29.18 23.28
CA ALA A 201 2.31 30.00 24.00
C ALA A 201 3.64 30.08 23.25
N LYS A 202 4.09 31.30 22.90
CA LYS A 202 5.45 31.56 22.42
C LYS A 202 6.43 30.92 23.41
N LYS A 203 7.23 29.97 22.96
CA LYS A 203 8.41 29.52 23.73
C LYS A 203 9.24 30.77 24.05
N ALA A 204 9.32 31.08 25.33
CA ALA A 204 10.21 32.13 25.82
C ALA A 204 11.65 31.76 25.37
N ALA A 205 12.27 32.62 24.58
CA ALA A 205 13.68 32.52 24.27
C ALA A 205 14.45 32.69 25.56
N VAL A 206 15.12 31.64 26.02
CA VAL A 206 16.10 31.71 27.08
C VAL A 206 17.35 32.33 26.45
N LYS A 207 17.74 33.50 27.01
CA LYS A 207 19.01 34.16 26.75
C LYS A 207 20.17 33.32 27.25
#